data_dd45790817020f93d721ecb3ca1eb5e9
#
_entry.id   dd45790817020f93d721ecb3ca1eb5e9
#
_cell.length_a   1.000
_cell.length_b   1.000
_cell.length_c   1.000
_cell.angle_alpha   90.00
_cell.angle_beta   90.00
_cell.angle_gamma   90.00
#
_symmetry.space_group_name_H-M   'P 1'
#
loop_
_entity.id
_entity.type
_entity.pdbx_description
1 polymer ?
#
loop_
_entity_poly.entity_id
_entity_poly.type
_entity_poly.pdbx_seq_one_letter_code
_entity_poly.pdbx_strand_id
1 'polypeptide(L)'
;VEDCIMSKPRKVVLAYSGGLDTSIILKWLQSEYGCEIVTFTADLGQGEELEPARKKAEMLGIEPKNIFIEDVREEFVQDFVFPMFRANAVYEGQYLLGTSIARPLISKRLVEIAAETGADAIAHGATGKGNDQVRFELGYYANNPKIKVISPWRIWDLNSRKDLINFAEKHQI
;
A
#
# COMPACT_ATOMS: atom_id res chain seq x y z
N VAL A 1 26.48 5.74 17.83
CA VAL A 1 25.69 5.28 16.69
C VAL A 1 24.98 6.52 16.17
N GLU A 2 25.57 7.15 15.12
CA GLU A 2 25.07 8.37 14.52
C GLU A 2 23.69 8.11 13.92
N ASP A 3 22.73 8.95 14.32
CA ASP A 3 21.43 9.07 13.69
C ASP A 3 21.64 9.27 12.19
N CYS A 4 21.38 8.22 11.42
CA CYS A 4 21.22 8.35 9.99
C CYS A 4 19.97 9.22 9.80
N ILE A 5 20.17 10.52 9.64
CA ILE A 5 19.12 11.47 9.29
C ILE A 5 18.54 10.96 7.96
N MET A 6 17.46 10.19 8.08
CA MET A 6 16.76 9.68 6.90
C MET A 6 16.27 10.91 6.13
N SER A 7 16.91 11.21 5.01
CA SER A 7 16.45 12.26 4.12
C SER A 7 14.97 12.03 3.81
N LYS A 8 14.14 13.06 4.00
CA LYS A 8 12.71 13.00 3.69
C LYS A 8 12.56 12.49 2.25
N PRO A 9 11.64 11.54 1.99
CA PRO A 9 11.40 11.06 0.65
C PRO A 9 10.85 12.20 -0.21
N ARG A 10 11.24 12.23 -1.49
CA ARG A 10 10.73 13.21 -2.46
C ARG A 10 9.48 12.71 -3.16
N LYS A 11 9.42 11.42 -3.40
CA LYS A 11 8.28 10.76 -4.05
C LYS A 11 8.03 9.40 -3.40
N VAL A 12 6.77 9.11 -3.10
CA VAL A 12 6.34 7.90 -2.39
C VAL A 12 5.25 7.19 -3.19
N VAL A 13 5.38 5.88 -3.40
CA VAL A 13 4.29 5.05 -3.90
C VAL A 13 3.51 4.49 -2.72
N LEU A 14 2.21 4.74 -2.69
CA LEU A 14 1.30 4.30 -1.64
C LEU A 14 0.42 3.15 -2.12
N ALA A 15 0.42 2.03 -1.38
CA ALA A 15 -0.63 1.02 -1.51
C ALA A 15 -1.98 1.63 -1.09
N TYR A 16 -2.84 1.91 -2.07
CA TYR A 16 -4.05 2.71 -1.89
C TYR A 16 -5.31 1.90 -2.18
N SER A 17 -6.22 1.83 -1.23
CA SER A 17 -7.50 1.13 -1.39
C SER A 17 -8.70 2.06 -1.60
N GLY A 18 -8.50 3.37 -1.50
CA GLY A 18 -9.62 4.34 -1.48
C GLY A 18 -10.39 4.39 -0.16
N GLY A 19 -10.07 3.52 0.80
CA GLY A 19 -10.66 3.52 2.14
C GLY A 19 -10.20 4.71 2.98
N LEU A 20 -10.86 4.92 4.12
CA LEU A 20 -10.58 6.03 5.04
C LEU A 20 -9.10 6.02 5.48
N ASP A 21 -8.60 4.90 5.95
CA ASP A 21 -7.26 4.78 6.50
C ASP A 21 -6.18 5.15 5.48
N THR A 22 -6.28 4.61 4.26
CA THR A 22 -5.31 4.91 3.20
C THR A 22 -5.43 6.35 2.68
N SER A 23 -6.62 6.96 2.75
CA SER A 23 -6.82 8.38 2.40
C SER A 23 -6.19 9.30 3.45
N ILE A 24 -6.32 8.96 4.73
CA ILE A 24 -5.63 9.66 5.82
C ILE A 24 -4.12 9.55 5.66
N ILE A 25 -3.61 8.35 5.37
CA ILE A 25 -2.19 8.11 5.11
C ILE A 25 -1.69 8.97 3.95
N LEU A 26 -2.43 9.02 2.85
CA LEU A 26 -2.08 9.85 1.70
C LEU A 26 -1.90 11.31 2.13
N LYS A 27 -2.88 11.85 2.83
CA LYS A 27 -2.84 13.25 3.28
C LYS A 27 -1.75 13.51 4.32
N TRP A 28 -1.54 12.56 5.22
CA TRP A 28 -0.48 12.63 6.21
C TRP A 28 0.90 12.65 5.55
N LEU A 29 1.15 11.79 4.56
CA LEU A 29 2.40 11.78 3.80
C LEU A 29 2.65 13.12 3.10
N GLN A 30 1.61 13.70 2.49
CA GLN A 30 1.72 15.04 1.86
C GLN A 30 2.07 16.12 2.88
N SER A 31 1.43 16.13 4.06
CA SER A 31 1.65 17.16 5.06
C SER A 31 2.96 17.00 5.83
N GLU A 32 3.36 15.78 6.16
CA GLU A 32 4.54 15.50 6.98
C GLU A 32 5.84 15.56 6.19
N TYR A 33 5.83 15.01 4.98
CA TYR A 33 7.03 14.96 4.15
C TYR A 33 7.06 16.01 3.04
N GLY A 34 5.90 16.57 2.68
CA GLY A 34 5.80 17.47 1.53
C GLY A 34 6.20 16.80 0.21
N CYS A 35 5.99 15.48 0.12
CA CYS A 35 6.44 14.66 -0.99
C CYS A 35 5.34 14.48 -2.05
N GLU A 36 5.77 14.18 -3.27
CA GLU A 36 4.87 13.74 -4.34
C GLU A 36 4.37 12.31 -4.04
N ILE A 37 3.08 12.07 -4.19
CA ILE A 37 2.48 10.76 -3.96
C ILE A 37 2.04 10.14 -5.29
N VAL A 38 2.39 8.88 -5.45
CA VAL A 38 1.86 7.98 -6.47
C VAL A 38 0.98 6.96 -5.76
N THR A 39 -0.24 6.74 -6.23
CA THR A 39 -1.15 5.74 -5.67
C THR A 39 -1.22 4.51 -6.54
N PHE A 40 -1.25 3.34 -5.93
CA PHE A 40 -1.46 2.07 -6.60
C PHE A 40 -2.61 1.30 -5.97
N THR A 41 -3.56 0.89 -6.80
CA THR A 41 -4.71 0.04 -6.45
C THR A 41 -4.72 -1.17 -7.38
N ALA A 42 -4.70 -2.36 -6.80
CA ALA A 42 -4.75 -3.62 -7.56
C ALA A 42 -6.18 -4.12 -7.70
N ASP A 43 -6.60 -4.48 -8.91
CA ASP A 43 -7.75 -5.32 -9.15
C ASP A 43 -7.34 -6.80 -9.12
N LEU A 44 -7.76 -7.48 -8.07
CA LEU A 44 -7.55 -8.92 -7.84
C LEU A 44 -8.83 -9.74 -8.03
N GLY A 45 -9.91 -9.10 -8.51
CA GLY A 45 -11.24 -9.71 -8.61
C GLY A 45 -12.04 -9.66 -7.31
N GLN A 46 -11.74 -8.71 -6.43
CA GLN A 46 -12.44 -8.53 -5.15
C GLN A 46 -13.88 -8.03 -5.29
N GLY A 47 -14.33 -7.70 -6.51
CA GLY A 47 -15.69 -7.26 -6.79
C GLY A 47 -16.03 -5.84 -6.35
N GLU A 48 -15.06 -5.09 -5.87
CA GLU A 48 -15.22 -3.68 -5.52
C GLU A 48 -15.03 -2.79 -6.74
N GLU A 49 -15.79 -1.68 -6.79
CA GLU A 49 -15.60 -0.67 -7.83
C GLU A 49 -14.28 0.10 -7.59
N LEU A 50 -13.42 0.15 -8.59
CA LEU A 50 -12.12 0.81 -8.51
C LEU A 50 -12.19 2.31 -8.83
N GLU A 51 -13.21 2.71 -9.58
CA GLU A 51 -13.42 4.10 -9.96
C GLU A 51 -13.60 5.07 -8.78
N PRO A 52 -14.30 4.70 -7.68
CA PRO A 52 -14.33 5.53 -6.47
C PRO A 52 -12.95 5.79 -5.87
N ALA A 53 -12.05 4.82 -5.92
CA ALA A 53 -10.67 5.00 -5.42
C ALA A 53 -9.91 6.03 -6.27
N ARG A 54 -10.07 6.00 -7.61
CA ARG A 54 -9.49 6.99 -8.52
C ARG A 54 -9.99 8.38 -8.21
N LYS A 55 -11.31 8.57 -8.18
CA LYS A 55 -11.93 9.88 -7.90
C LYS A 55 -11.48 10.45 -6.56
N LYS A 56 -11.38 9.61 -5.55
CA LYS A 56 -10.94 10.03 -4.23
C LYS A 56 -9.48 10.45 -4.20
N ALA A 57 -8.60 9.74 -4.92
CA ALA A 57 -7.20 10.14 -5.07
C ALA A 57 -7.07 11.50 -5.78
N GLU A 58 -7.84 11.73 -6.85
CA GLU A 58 -7.89 13.00 -7.56
C GLU A 58 -8.40 14.14 -6.65
N MET A 59 -9.46 13.91 -5.87
CA MET A 59 -9.98 14.88 -4.89
C MET A 59 -8.95 15.23 -3.81
N LEU A 60 -8.06 14.31 -3.47
CA LEU A 60 -6.96 14.53 -2.53
C LEU A 60 -5.73 15.17 -3.18
N GLY A 61 -5.84 15.58 -4.45
CA GLY A 61 -4.83 16.35 -5.16
C GLY A 61 -3.75 15.50 -5.85
N ILE A 62 -4.02 14.22 -6.10
CA ILE A 62 -3.10 13.38 -6.88
C ILE A 62 -3.36 13.60 -8.37
N GLU A 63 -2.30 13.91 -9.12
CA GLU A 63 -2.40 14.05 -10.55
C GLU A 63 -2.76 12.71 -11.23
N PRO A 64 -3.62 12.69 -12.27
CA PRO A 64 -4.05 11.44 -12.93
C PRO A 64 -2.91 10.53 -13.39
N LYS A 65 -1.78 11.10 -13.80
CA LYS A 65 -0.58 10.35 -14.20
C LYS A 65 0.08 9.57 -13.05
N ASN A 66 -0.21 9.95 -11.80
CA ASN A 66 0.30 9.34 -10.58
C ASN A 66 -0.73 8.39 -9.92
N ILE A 67 -1.83 8.08 -10.61
CA ILE A 67 -2.86 7.15 -10.12
C ILE A 67 -2.82 5.88 -10.96
N PHE A 68 -2.28 4.83 -10.39
CA PHE A 68 -2.19 3.51 -11.01
C PHE A 68 -3.32 2.63 -10.47
N ILE A 69 -4.16 2.14 -11.37
CA ILE A 69 -5.16 1.10 -11.09
C ILE A 69 -4.95 0.02 -12.12
N GLU A 70 -4.54 -1.15 -11.70
CA GLU A 70 -4.16 -2.22 -12.61
C GLU A 70 -4.95 -3.49 -12.36
N ASP A 71 -5.39 -4.11 -13.45
CA ASP A 71 -5.97 -5.45 -13.46
C ASP A 71 -4.84 -6.48 -13.38
N VAL A 72 -4.66 -7.07 -12.23
CA VAL A 72 -3.66 -8.12 -11.97
C VAL A 72 -4.29 -9.48 -11.72
N ARG A 73 -5.57 -9.66 -12.10
CA ARG A 73 -6.34 -10.90 -11.85
C ARG A 73 -5.71 -12.12 -12.51
N GLU A 74 -5.27 -11.98 -13.76
CA GLU A 74 -4.67 -13.10 -14.50
C GLU A 74 -3.36 -13.54 -13.84
N GLU A 75 -2.44 -12.61 -13.56
CA GLU A 75 -1.18 -12.90 -12.86
C GLU A 75 -1.43 -13.50 -11.49
N PHE A 76 -2.41 -12.94 -10.75
CA PHE A 76 -2.77 -13.44 -9.42
C PHE A 76 -3.22 -14.90 -9.47
N VAL A 77 -4.09 -15.26 -10.43
CA VAL A 77 -4.60 -16.62 -10.56
C VAL A 77 -3.51 -17.58 -11.01
N GLN A 78 -2.74 -17.21 -12.04
CA GLN A 78 -1.74 -18.09 -12.63
C GLN A 78 -0.55 -18.34 -11.70
N ASP A 79 -0.01 -17.28 -11.09
CA ASP A 79 1.27 -17.34 -10.40
C ASP A 79 1.13 -17.53 -8.88
N PHE A 80 -0.05 -17.30 -8.31
CA PHE A 80 -0.27 -17.41 -6.87
C PHE A 80 -1.38 -18.40 -6.50
N VAL A 81 -2.57 -18.30 -7.11
CA VAL A 81 -3.72 -19.14 -6.74
C VAL A 81 -3.52 -20.58 -7.18
N PHE A 82 -3.17 -20.82 -8.44
CA PHE A 82 -2.95 -22.17 -8.94
C PHE A 82 -1.78 -22.89 -8.26
N PRO A 83 -0.62 -22.28 -8.04
CA PRO A 83 0.44 -22.91 -7.24
C PRO A 83 0.00 -23.24 -5.82
N MET A 84 -0.75 -22.36 -5.17
CA MET A 84 -1.31 -22.62 -3.85
C MET A 84 -2.24 -23.84 -3.84
N PHE A 85 -3.14 -23.95 -4.81
CA PHE A 85 -4.04 -25.11 -4.95
C PHE A 85 -3.28 -26.40 -5.25
N ARG A 86 -2.27 -26.36 -6.13
CA ARG A 86 -1.42 -27.53 -6.41
C ARG A 86 -0.66 -28.02 -5.17
N ALA A 87 -0.25 -27.08 -4.32
CA ALA A 87 0.40 -27.39 -3.06
C ALA A 87 -0.59 -27.83 -1.96
N ASN A 88 -1.90 -27.80 -2.22
CA ASN A 88 -2.94 -28.05 -1.22
C ASN A 88 -2.74 -27.20 0.06
N ALA A 89 -2.30 -25.95 -0.12
CA ALA A 89 -1.93 -25.07 0.97
C ALA A 89 -3.19 -24.45 1.59
N VAL A 90 -3.53 -24.89 2.77
CA VAL A 90 -4.66 -24.39 3.58
C VAL A 90 -4.16 -24.15 5.00
N TYR A 91 -4.41 -22.98 5.55
CA TYR A 91 -4.02 -22.68 6.92
C TYR A 91 -5.07 -23.22 7.89
N GLU A 92 -4.59 -24.03 8.86
CA GLU A 92 -5.43 -24.69 9.88
C GLU A 92 -6.64 -25.47 9.31
N GLY A 93 -6.52 -26.00 8.08
CA GLY A 93 -7.58 -26.77 7.42
C GLY A 93 -8.79 -25.97 6.96
N GLN A 94 -8.79 -24.66 7.07
CA GLN A 94 -9.96 -23.82 6.79
C GLN A 94 -9.65 -22.59 5.93
N TYR A 95 -8.56 -21.86 6.21
CA TYR A 95 -8.29 -20.60 5.57
C TYR A 95 -7.49 -20.77 4.26
N LEU A 96 -8.08 -20.32 3.15
CA LEU A 96 -7.56 -20.49 1.79
C LEU A 96 -6.47 -19.48 1.41
N LEU A 97 -5.88 -18.76 2.36
CA LEU A 97 -4.71 -17.88 2.17
C LEU A 97 -4.86 -16.74 1.16
N GLY A 98 -6.04 -16.40 0.71
CA GLY A 98 -6.25 -15.38 -0.34
C GLY A 98 -5.53 -14.06 -0.07
N THR A 99 -5.74 -13.48 1.12
CA THR A 99 -5.06 -12.25 1.53
C THR A 99 -3.54 -12.46 1.62
N SER A 100 -3.09 -13.62 2.09
CA SER A 100 -1.68 -13.91 2.29
C SER A 100 -0.89 -13.96 0.98
N ILE A 101 -1.48 -14.53 -0.08
CA ILE A 101 -0.85 -14.65 -1.39
C ILE A 101 -1.04 -13.40 -2.26
N ALA A 102 -2.04 -12.57 -1.97
CA ALA A 102 -2.25 -11.30 -2.66
C ALA A 102 -1.15 -10.26 -2.33
N ARG A 103 -0.69 -10.19 -1.08
CA ARG A 103 0.28 -9.20 -0.63
C ARG A 103 1.63 -9.26 -1.37
N PRO A 104 2.22 -10.43 -1.65
CA PRO A 104 3.44 -10.53 -2.46
C PRO A 104 3.28 -9.96 -3.87
N LEU A 105 2.17 -10.21 -4.55
CA LEU A 105 1.90 -9.63 -5.87
C LEU A 105 1.78 -8.11 -5.81
N ILE A 106 0.97 -7.59 -4.89
CA ILE A 106 0.84 -6.14 -4.68
C ILE A 106 2.19 -5.52 -4.38
N SER A 107 3.02 -6.17 -3.55
CA SER A 107 4.36 -5.70 -3.20
C SER A 107 5.28 -5.64 -4.42
N LYS A 108 5.26 -6.64 -5.27
CA LYS A 108 6.01 -6.68 -6.53
C LYS A 108 5.65 -5.46 -7.40
N ARG A 109 4.35 -5.23 -7.65
CA ARG A 109 3.88 -4.12 -8.48
C ARG A 109 4.23 -2.75 -7.89
N LEU A 110 4.13 -2.59 -6.58
CA LEU A 110 4.53 -1.35 -5.89
C LEU A 110 6.02 -1.03 -6.10
N VAL A 111 6.89 -2.04 -6.05
CA VAL A 111 8.33 -1.85 -6.31
C VAL A 111 8.59 -1.52 -7.78
N GLU A 112 7.90 -2.16 -8.71
CA GLU A 112 8.00 -1.87 -10.14
C GLU A 112 7.56 -0.44 -10.45
N ILE A 113 6.39 -0.01 -9.93
CA ILE A 113 5.89 1.37 -10.07
C ILE A 113 6.85 2.37 -9.43
N ALA A 114 7.46 2.04 -8.29
CA ALA A 114 8.46 2.91 -7.68
C ALA A 114 9.66 3.11 -8.61
N ALA A 115 10.12 2.06 -9.28
CA ALA A 115 11.19 2.15 -10.28
C ALA A 115 10.76 2.96 -11.52
N GLU A 116 9.56 2.71 -12.04
CA GLU A 116 9.01 3.41 -13.21
C GLU A 116 8.82 4.91 -12.97
N THR A 117 8.36 5.29 -11.79
CA THR A 117 8.07 6.69 -11.44
C THR A 117 9.23 7.43 -10.79
N GLY A 118 10.33 6.73 -10.52
CA GLY A 118 11.48 7.28 -9.80
C GLY A 118 11.18 7.60 -8.33
N ALA A 119 10.24 6.89 -7.72
CA ALA A 119 9.94 7.04 -6.30
C ALA A 119 11.07 6.44 -5.44
N ASP A 120 11.36 7.11 -4.34
CA ASP A 120 12.44 6.74 -3.41
C ASP A 120 11.94 6.03 -2.15
N ALA A 121 10.62 5.89 -2.00
CA ALA A 121 10.01 5.15 -0.90
C ALA A 121 8.66 4.52 -1.30
N ILE A 122 8.25 3.50 -0.54
CA ILE A 122 6.94 2.87 -0.62
C ILE A 122 6.26 2.99 0.73
N ALA A 123 4.95 3.27 0.73
CA ALA A 123 4.13 3.30 1.93
C ALA A 123 2.97 2.30 1.86
N HIS A 124 2.55 1.81 3.01
CA HIS A 124 1.39 0.93 3.13
C HIS A 124 0.54 1.27 4.37
N GLY A 125 -0.73 0.87 4.34
CA GLY A 125 -1.68 1.07 5.43
C GLY A 125 -1.86 -0.10 6.38
N ALA A 126 -0.99 -1.11 6.33
CA ALA A 126 -1.06 -2.22 7.27
C ALA A 126 -0.70 -1.77 8.68
N THR A 127 -1.51 -2.21 9.66
CA THR A 127 -1.25 -1.91 11.08
C THR A 127 0.01 -2.63 11.56
N GLY A 128 0.75 -2.02 12.48
CA GLY A 128 1.99 -2.57 13.03
C GLY A 128 1.85 -3.84 13.88
N LYS A 129 0.64 -4.40 13.96
CA LYS A 129 0.32 -5.56 14.82
C LYS A 129 -0.13 -6.79 14.03
N GLY A 130 -0.26 -6.69 12.71
CA GLY A 130 -0.79 -7.76 11.85
C GLY A 130 0.24 -8.40 10.94
N ASN A 131 -0.11 -9.57 10.40
CA ASN A 131 0.74 -10.30 9.45
C ASN A 131 0.90 -9.56 8.11
N ASP A 132 -0.02 -8.68 7.75
CA ASP A 132 0.01 -7.98 6.47
C ASP A 132 1.20 -7.03 6.35
N GLN A 133 1.59 -6.37 7.45
CA GLN A 133 2.80 -5.57 7.47
C GLN A 133 4.03 -6.39 7.07
N VAL A 134 4.21 -7.56 7.72
CA VAL A 134 5.35 -8.45 7.44
C VAL A 134 5.33 -8.91 5.98
N ARG A 135 4.16 -9.28 5.45
CA ARG A 135 3.99 -9.71 4.05
C ARG A 135 4.36 -8.61 3.07
N PHE A 136 3.92 -7.38 3.31
CA PHE A 136 4.27 -6.24 2.48
C PHE A 136 5.77 -5.95 2.53
N GLU A 137 6.33 -5.78 3.72
CA GLU A 137 7.73 -5.38 3.87
C GLU A 137 8.68 -6.46 3.34
N LEU A 138 8.44 -7.74 3.62
CA LEU A 138 9.24 -8.83 3.05
C LEU A 138 9.09 -8.89 1.51
N GLY A 139 7.90 -8.65 0.98
CA GLY A 139 7.67 -8.55 -0.46
C GLY A 139 8.45 -7.40 -1.10
N TYR A 140 8.50 -6.25 -0.45
CA TYR A 140 9.30 -5.12 -0.94
C TYR A 140 10.79 -5.45 -0.95
N TYR A 141 11.33 -5.96 0.16
CA TYR A 141 12.75 -6.28 0.28
C TYR A 141 13.19 -7.44 -0.62
N ALA A 142 12.29 -8.39 -0.91
CA ALA A 142 12.55 -9.45 -1.86
C ALA A 142 12.74 -8.93 -3.29
N ASN A 143 12.03 -7.87 -3.68
CA ASN A 143 12.12 -7.25 -5.00
C ASN A 143 13.15 -6.11 -5.07
N ASN A 144 13.31 -5.35 -3.99
CA ASN A 144 14.32 -4.30 -3.87
C ASN A 144 14.78 -4.14 -2.41
N PRO A 145 15.91 -4.77 -2.01
CA PRO A 145 16.40 -4.72 -0.63
C PRO A 145 16.75 -3.31 -0.12
N LYS A 146 16.90 -2.34 -1.02
CA LYS A 146 17.31 -0.97 -0.68
C LYS A 146 16.15 0.01 -0.62
N ILE A 147 14.92 -0.42 -0.97
CA ILE A 147 13.76 0.47 -0.98
C ILE A 147 13.44 0.94 0.45
N LYS A 148 13.15 2.22 0.60
CA LYS A 148 12.66 2.75 1.87
C LYS A 148 11.19 2.40 2.05
N VAL A 149 10.84 1.92 3.24
CA VAL A 149 9.45 1.59 3.58
C VAL A 149 8.95 2.55 4.65
N ILE A 150 7.78 3.12 4.41
CA ILE A 150 7.09 4.00 5.35
C ILE A 150 5.83 3.25 5.83
N SER A 151 5.78 3.02 7.12
CA SER A 151 4.69 2.33 7.82
C SER A 151 4.02 3.32 8.78
N PRO A 152 3.07 4.15 8.35
CA PRO A 152 2.52 5.24 9.15
C PRO A 152 1.99 4.78 10.51
N TRP A 153 1.29 3.66 10.56
CA TRP A 153 0.78 3.07 11.81
C TRP A 153 1.84 2.81 12.89
N ARG A 154 3.12 2.85 12.57
CA ARG A 154 4.24 2.67 13.51
C ARG A 154 4.92 3.96 13.92
N ILE A 155 4.66 5.05 13.20
CA ILE A 155 5.43 6.29 13.33
C ILE A 155 4.58 7.54 13.58
N TRP A 156 3.27 7.50 13.25
CA TRP A 156 2.37 8.63 13.49
C TRP A 156 1.74 8.58 14.88
N ASP A 157 1.21 9.73 15.34
CA ASP A 157 0.55 9.86 16.64
C ASP A 157 -0.97 9.61 16.60
N LEU A 158 -1.50 9.14 15.46
CA LEU A 158 -2.93 8.87 15.27
C LEU A 158 -3.25 7.45 15.78
N ASN A 159 -3.37 7.30 17.10
CA ASN A 159 -3.43 5.99 17.76
C ASN A 159 -4.84 5.43 17.92
N SER A 160 -5.88 6.22 17.66
CA SER A 160 -7.27 5.81 17.83
C SER A 160 -8.12 6.14 16.60
N ARG A 161 -9.25 5.42 16.46
CA ARG A 161 -10.25 5.75 15.42
C ARG A 161 -10.75 7.19 15.54
N LYS A 162 -10.82 7.72 16.75
CA LYS A 162 -11.22 9.12 17.00
C LYS A 162 -10.20 10.10 16.43
N ASP A 163 -8.90 9.82 16.61
CA ASP A 163 -7.83 10.66 16.06
C ASP A 163 -7.86 10.66 14.53
N LEU A 164 -8.10 9.49 13.92
CA LEU A 164 -8.26 9.36 12.48
C LEU A 164 -9.46 10.16 11.96
N ILE A 165 -10.60 10.11 12.63
CA ILE A 165 -11.80 10.88 12.26
C ILE A 165 -11.52 12.36 12.39
N ASN A 166 -10.95 12.80 13.51
CA ASN A 166 -10.59 14.21 13.72
C ASN A 166 -9.61 14.72 12.65
N PHE A 167 -8.64 13.89 12.26
CA PHE A 167 -7.70 14.22 11.19
C PHE A 167 -8.42 14.31 9.84
N ALA A 168 -9.32 13.38 9.55
CA ALA A 168 -10.11 13.37 8.32
C ALA A 168 -11.00 14.63 8.21
N GLU A 169 -11.72 14.99 9.29
CA GLU A 169 -12.54 16.20 9.35
C GLU A 169 -11.71 17.47 9.15
N LYS A 170 -10.55 17.57 9.82
CA LYS A 170 -9.64 18.70 9.68
C LYS A 170 -9.13 18.89 8.26
N HIS A 171 -8.92 17.82 7.53
CA HIS A 171 -8.33 17.81 6.20
C HIS A 171 -9.35 17.59 5.08
N GLN A 172 -10.66 17.51 5.41
CA GLN A 172 -11.78 17.34 4.46
C GLN A 172 -11.65 16.09 3.60
N ILE A 173 -11.30 14.96 4.25
CA ILE A 173 -11.15 13.66 3.61
C ILE A 173 -12.48 12.89 3.59
#